data_dc4370365abb0330fa82303fb5f09b10
#
_entry.id   dc4370365abb0330fa82303fb5f09b10
#
_cell.length_a   1.000
_cell.length_b   1.000
_cell.length_c   1.000
_cell.angle_alpha   90.00
_cell.angle_beta   90.00
_cell.angle_gamma   90.00
#
_symmetry.space_group_name_H-M   'P 1'
#
loop_
_entity.id
_entity.type
_entity.pdbx_description
1 polymer ?
#
loop_
_entity_poly.entity_id
_entity_poly.type
_entity_poly.pdbx_seq_one_letter_code
_entity_poly.pdbx_strand_id
1 'polypeptide(L)'
;RDAQESRGLGDVYKRQLYHSMIAPTIYNDVDGAYYGPDKKVHQADGWVNYSTFSLWDTYRAAHPLFTYTEPERVNDMIKSFIAFYEQNNRLPVWNFYGSETDMMIGYHAVPVIADAYLKGIGDFDAEKALNACVATANLDSYRGIGLYKELGYIPYNVTDHYNAENWSLSKTLEYAFDDYCIAEMAKKMGKQDIADTFYKRSRNYRNLYNPETSFMQPRDDKGRFIKGFKADDYTPHICESNGWQYFWSVQHDIDGLIDLVGGKNRFAEKLDSMFTYHPAADAELPLFSTGMIGQYAHGNEPSHHVIYLFNSIGFNERTQYYVAKVMNELYKNEPAGLCGNEDCGQMSAWYVFSAMGFYPVNPVSGKYEIGTPLFPEMQLHLTNGKTFTVLAPNVNKKNIYIQSTKVNGHPYDKTYITHEQIMSGATVEFEMGSTPKTIGVIFEEKRP
;
A
#
# COMPACT_ATOMS: atom_id res chain seq x y z
N ARG A 1 6.08 31.58 18.57
CA ARG A 1 6.69 30.23 18.35
C ARG A 1 5.69 29.30 17.68
N ASP A 2 4.48 29.16 18.24
CA ASP A 2 3.47 28.20 17.73
C ASP A 2 2.98 28.51 16.29
N ALA A 3 2.83 29.80 15.93
CA ALA A 3 2.40 30.21 14.59
C ALA A 3 3.49 29.94 13.52
N GLN A 4 4.77 29.96 13.88
CA GLN A 4 5.87 29.72 12.98
C GLN A 4 6.10 28.21 12.77
N GLU A 5 5.89 27.40 13.80
CA GLU A 5 5.90 25.94 13.72
C GLU A 5 4.71 25.42 12.90
N SER A 6 3.52 25.99 13.10
CA SER A 6 2.33 25.68 12.32
C SER A 6 2.50 26.01 10.82
N ARG A 7 3.18 27.12 10.49
CA ARG A 7 3.52 27.47 9.10
C ARG A 7 4.48 26.44 8.50
N GLY A 8 5.50 26.00 9.23
CA GLY A 8 6.45 25.00 8.75
C GLY A 8 5.81 23.65 8.42
N LEU A 9 4.90 23.16 9.25
CA LEU A 9 4.13 21.94 9.00
C LEU A 9 3.19 22.10 7.80
N GLY A 10 2.52 23.23 7.66
CA GLY A 10 1.68 23.55 6.51
C GLY A 10 2.47 23.59 5.20
N ASP A 11 3.71 24.05 5.23
CA ASP A 11 4.59 24.11 4.05
C ASP A 11 5.06 22.70 3.65
N VAL A 12 5.39 21.82 4.61
CA VAL A 12 5.67 20.40 4.34
C VAL A 12 4.45 19.74 3.69
N TYR A 13 3.26 19.93 4.25
CA TYR A 13 2.04 19.35 3.70
C TYR A 13 1.75 19.79 2.26
N LYS A 14 1.86 21.10 1.96
CA LYS A 14 1.68 21.65 0.60
C LYS A 14 2.70 21.06 -0.37
N ARG A 15 3.97 20.93 0.06
CA ARG A 15 5.01 20.31 -0.73
C ARG A 15 4.65 18.86 -1.06
N GLN A 16 4.22 18.08 -0.08
CA GLN A 16 3.86 16.68 -0.32
C GLN A 16 2.60 16.54 -1.17
N LEU A 17 1.59 17.39 -0.97
CA LEU A 17 0.43 17.40 -1.84
C LEU A 17 0.81 17.70 -3.30
N TYR A 18 1.71 18.67 -3.52
CA TYR A 18 2.23 18.95 -4.86
C TYR A 18 2.98 17.76 -5.45
N HIS A 19 3.87 17.12 -4.69
CA HIS A 19 4.64 15.98 -5.15
C HIS A 19 3.77 14.77 -5.48
N SER A 20 2.68 14.52 -4.75
CA SER A 20 1.74 13.44 -5.05
C SER A 20 1.03 13.58 -6.40
N MET A 21 1.05 14.79 -7.01
CA MET A 21 0.38 15.10 -8.27
C MET A 21 1.34 15.21 -9.48
N ILE A 22 2.64 14.93 -9.32
CA ILE A 22 3.62 15.03 -10.41
C ILE A 22 3.50 13.86 -11.39
N ALA A 23 3.18 12.68 -10.90
CA ALA A 23 2.94 11.48 -11.69
C ALA A 23 1.56 10.89 -11.34
N PRO A 24 0.93 10.15 -12.26
CA PRO A 24 1.34 9.85 -13.63
C PRO A 24 1.27 11.07 -14.56
N THR A 25 1.91 10.97 -15.71
CA THR A 25 1.99 12.07 -16.70
C THR A 25 1.04 11.85 -17.88
N ILE A 26 0.46 12.93 -18.39
CA ILE A 26 -0.33 12.88 -19.64
C ILE A 26 0.59 12.44 -20.77
N TYR A 27 0.17 11.43 -21.51
CA TYR A 27 0.94 10.81 -22.59
C TYR A 27 0.12 10.65 -23.87
N ASN A 28 -0.49 11.72 -24.30
CA ASN A 28 -1.08 11.86 -25.64
C ASN A 28 -0.93 13.29 -26.13
N ASP A 29 -0.92 13.47 -27.43
CA ASP A 29 -0.92 14.76 -28.07
C ASP A 29 -2.28 15.47 -27.94
N VAL A 30 -2.35 16.76 -28.33
CA VAL A 30 -3.56 17.57 -28.19
C VAL A 30 -4.76 17.05 -28.98
N ASP A 31 -4.52 16.27 -30.04
CA ASP A 31 -5.54 15.60 -30.84
C ASP A 31 -5.90 14.19 -30.31
N GLY A 32 -5.30 13.77 -29.17
CA GLY A 32 -5.52 12.49 -28.54
C GLY A 32 -4.61 11.35 -29.07
N ALA A 33 -3.73 11.60 -30.04
CA ALA A 33 -2.82 10.59 -30.56
C ALA A 33 -1.73 10.22 -29.52
N TYR A 34 -1.38 8.93 -29.40
CA TYR A 34 -0.29 8.45 -28.55
C TYR A 34 0.40 7.22 -29.15
N TYR A 35 1.66 6.97 -28.75
CA TYR A 35 2.43 5.83 -29.21
C TYR A 35 2.33 4.69 -28.18
N GLY A 36 1.80 3.53 -28.63
CA GLY A 36 1.55 2.39 -27.76
C GLY A 36 2.75 1.43 -27.63
N PRO A 37 2.69 0.47 -26.67
CA PRO A 37 3.72 -0.55 -26.47
C PRO A 37 3.88 -1.50 -27.66
N ASP A 38 2.88 -1.63 -28.51
CA ASP A 38 2.92 -2.37 -29.79
C ASP A 38 3.64 -1.60 -30.90
N LYS A 39 4.23 -0.44 -30.60
CA LYS A 39 4.95 0.45 -31.52
C LYS A 39 4.08 1.02 -32.63
N LYS A 40 2.80 1.25 -32.35
CA LYS A 40 1.86 1.92 -33.25
C LYS A 40 1.30 3.17 -32.64
N VAL A 41 0.80 4.06 -33.49
CA VAL A 41 0.02 5.23 -33.06
C VAL A 41 -1.42 4.79 -32.83
N HIS A 42 -1.96 5.17 -31.69
CA HIS A 42 -3.34 4.96 -31.27
C HIS A 42 -4.02 6.29 -30.98
N GLN A 43 -5.33 6.25 -30.73
CA GLN A 43 -6.15 7.43 -30.48
C GLN A 43 -6.92 7.26 -29.16
N ALA A 44 -6.77 8.21 -28.28
CA ALA A 44 -7.57 8.35 -27.05
C ALA A 44 -8.76 9.26 -27.33
N ASP A 45 -9.89 8.70 -27.78
CA ASP A 45 -11.09 9.47 -28.12
C ASP A 45 -11.96 9.71 -26.88
N GLY A 46 -12.03 10.96 -26.45
CA GLY A 46 -12.87 11.38 -25.30
C GLY A 46 -12.30 11.00 -23.92
N TRP A 47 -11.02 10.64 -23.84
CA TRP A 47 -10.29 10.38 -22.58
C TRP A 47 -8.82 10.78 -22.72
N VAL A 48 -8.09 10.83 -21.61
CA VAL A 48 -6.67 11.20 -21.59
C VAL A 48 -5.83 9.97 -21.31
N ASN A 49 -4.85 9.69 -22.19
CA ASN A 49 -3.91 8.60 -21.95
C ASN A 49 -2.77 9.06 -21.02
N TYR A 50 -2.44 8.21 -20.06
CA TYR A 50 -1.40 8.44 -19.06
C TYR A 50 -0.25 7.44 -19.20
N SER A 51 0.93 7.86 -18.76
CA SER A 51 2.15 7.06 -18.60
C SER A 51 2.86 7.42 -17.30
N THR A 52 4.01 6.80 -17.05
CA THR A 52 4.80 6.97 -15.82
C THR A 52 4.05 6.39 -14.61
N PHE A 53 3.74 5.11 -14.72
CA PHE A 53 3.07 4.35 -13.67
C PHE A 53 4.05 3.44 -12.94
N SER A 54 4.45 3.81 -11.73
CA SER A 54 5.20 2.97 -10.80
C SER A 54 4.23 2.24 -9.86
N LEU A 55 3.58 1.19 -10.39
CA LEU A 55 2.39 0.63 -9.75
C LEU A 55 2.67 -0.14 -8.46
N TRP A 56 3.86 -0.75 -8.34
CA TRP A 56 4.31 -1.39 -7.09
C TRP A 56 4.32 -0.41 -5.91
N ASP A 57 4.64 0.85 -6.19
CA ASP A 57 4.67 1.92 -5.20
C ASP A 57 3.28 2.49 -5.00
N THR A 58 2.67 2.99 -6.08
CA THR A 58 1.55 3.93 -6.03
C THR A 58 0.20 3.32 -5.71
N TYR A 59 0.02 2.00 -5.87
CA TYR A 59 -1.24 1.33 -5.49
C TYR A 59 -1.55 1.48 -4.01
N ARG A 60 -0.52 1.71 -3.16
CA ARG A 60 -0.61 1.69 -1.69
C ARG A 60 -1.33 2.91 -1.14
N ALA A 61 -0.99 4.11 -1.63
CA ALA A 61 -1.61 5.36 -1.18
C ALA A 61 -1.84 6.40 -2.28
N ALA A 62 -0.98 6.53 -3.29
CA ALA A 62 -1.14 7.57 -4.32
C ALA A 62 -2.43 7.38 -5.12
N HIS A 63 -2.67 6.20 -5.68
CA HIS A 63 -3.93 5.91 -6.38
C HIS A 63 -5.16 5.95 -5.46
N PRO A 64 -5.15 5.40 -4.23
CA PRO A 64 -6.21 5.62 -3.26
C PRO A 64 -6.50 7.10 -2.97
N LEU A 65 -5.47 7.97 -2.92
CA LEU A 65 -5.66 9.42 -2.74
C LEU A 65 -6.37 10.02 -3.95
N PHE A 66 -5.98 9.65 -5.17
CA PHE A 66 -6.62 10.15 -6.40
C PHE A 66 -8.10 9.79 -6.48
N THR A 67 -8.56 8.72 -5.85
CA THR A 67 -9.99 8.39 -5.80
C THR A 67 -10.84 9.47 -5.12
N TYR A 68 -10.24 10.35 -4.31
CA TYR A 68 -10.89 11.47 -3.65
C TYR A 68 -10.57 12.82 -4.29
N THR A 69 -9.33 13.01 -4.73
CA THR A 69 -8.85 14.29 -5.24
C THR A 69 -9.08 14.47 -6.75
N GLU A 70 -9.01 13.38 -7.52
CA GLU A 70 -9.01 13.37 -8.98
C GLU A 70 -9.83 12.20 -9.57
N PRO A 71 -11.07 11.91 -9.10
CA PRO A 71 -11.80 10.70 -9.49
C PRO A 71 -12.10 10.60 -11.00
N GLU A 72 -12.23 11.73 -11.70
CA GLU A 72 -12.39 11.76 -13.15
C GLU A 72 -11.14 11.25 -13.86
N ARG A 73 -9.96 11.67 -13.39
CA ARG A 73 -8.67 11.23 -13.94
C ARG A 73 -8.38 9.75 -13.64
N VAL A 74 -8.89 9.22 -12.52
CA VAL A 74 -8.76 7.79 -12.20
C VAL A 74 -9.41 6.94 -13.30
N ASN A 75 -10.58 7.35 -13.83
CA ASN A 75 -11.20 6.65 -14.97
C ASN A 75 -10.27 6.61 -16.18
N ASP A 76 -9.64 7.71 -16.52
CA ASP A 76 -8.72 7.82 -17.66
C ASP A 76 -7.43 7.02 -17.44
N MET A 77 -6.92 6.98 -16.21
CA MET A 77 -5.78 6.11 -15.86
C MET A 77 -6.12 4.64 -16.07
N ILE A 78 -7.33 4.20 -15.68
CA ILE A 78 -7.79 2.82 -15.88
C ILE A 78 -8.02 2.53 -17.38
N LYS A 79 -8.58 3.47 -18.13
CA LYS A 79 -8.67 3.36 -19.60
C LYS A 79 -7.29 3.21 -20.23
N SER A 80 -6.27 3.90 -19.70
CA SER A 80 -4.87 3.74 -20.14
C SER A 80 -4.36 2.33 -19.85
N PHE A 81 -4.68 1.73 -18.69
CA PHE A 81 -4.32 0.34 -18.39
C PHE A 81 -5.00 -0.66 -19.32
N ILE A 82 -6.28 -0.47 -19.61
CA ILE A 82 -7.04 -1.33 -20.53
C ILE A 82 -6.48 -1.23 -21.94
N ALA A 83 -6.21 -0.02 -22.44
CA ALA A 83 -5.59 0.19 -23.74
C ALA A 83 -4.18 -0.45 -23.82
N PHE A 84 -3.40 -0.29 -22.75
CA PHE A 84 -2.09 -0.94 -22.65
C PHE A 84 -2.20 -2.47 -22.70
N TYR A 85 -3.19 -3.05 -21.99
CA TYR A 85 -3.46 -4.49 -22.04
C TYR A 85 -3.79 -4.95 -23.47
N GLU A 86 -4.65 -4.23 -24.18
CA GLU A 86 -5.02 -4.57 -25.58
C GLU A 86 -3.84 -4.54 -26.54
N GLN A 87 -2.85 -3.69 -26.26
CA GLN A 87 -1.66 -3.50 -27.10
C GLN A 87 -0.48 -4.41 -26.69
N ASN A 88 -0.44 -4.87 -25.44
CA ASN A 88 0.69 -5.60 -24.85
C ASN A 88 0.33 -7.01 -24.34
N ASN A 89 -0.95 -7.42 -24.41
CA ASN A 89 -1.50 -8.68 -23.88
C ASN A 89 -1.34 -8.88 -22.36
N ARG A 90 -0.99 -7.84 -21.61
CA ARG A 90 -0.96 -7.82 -20.16
C ARG A 90 -1.08 -6.39 -19.64
N LEU A 91 -1.56 -6.24 -18.41
CA LEU A 91 -1.63 -4.95 -17.74
C LEU A 91 -0.21 -4.40 -17.46
N PRO A 92 -0.05 -3.07 -17.34
CA PRO A 92 1.25 -2.48 -17.07
C PRO A 92 1.75 -2.82 -15.65
N VAL A 93 3.07 -2.89 -15.51
CA VAL A 93 3.79 -2.99 -14.24
C VAL A 93 4.51 -1.68 -13.94
N TRP A 94 5.34 -1.23 -14.88
CA TRP A 94 6.04 0.04 -14.85
C TRP A 94 6.08 0.67 -16.25
N ASN A 95 4.94 1.19 -16.68
CA ASN A 95 4.81 1.85 -17.98
C ASN A 95 5.55 3.18 -17.99
N PHE A 96 6.46 3.37 -18.92
CA PHE A 96 7.23 4.58 -19.13
C PHE A 96 7.29 4.97 -20.60
N TYR A 97 6.76 6.15 -20.93
CA TYR A 97 6.69 6.66 -22.32
C TYR A 97 6.19 5.63 -23.34
N GLY A 98 5.04 5.00 -23.05
CA GLY A 98 4.40 4.04 -23.94
C GLY A 98 5.08 2.66 -24.02
N SER A 99 6.10 2.40 -23.21
CA SER A 99 6.77 1.11 -23.13
C SER A 99 6.71 0.51 -21.73
N GLU A 100 6.69 -0.83 -21.65
CA GLU A 100 6.86 -1.53 -20.38
C GLU A 100 8.34 -1.64 -20.05
N THR A 101 8.71 -1.32 -18.82
CA THR A 101 10.09 -1.46 -18.34
C THR A 101 10.28 -2.70 -17.47
N ASP A 102 9.19 -3.29 -16.96
CA ASP A 102 9.23 -4.41 -16.00
C ASP A 102 10.12 -4.14 -14.76
N MET A 103 10.26 -2.88 -14.39
CA MET A 103 11.21 -2.43 -13.36
C MET A 103 10.95 -3.09 -12.02
N MET A 104 9.69 -3.15 -11.60
CA MET A 104 9.27 -3.72 -10.30
C MET A 104 8.44 -5.00 -10.48
N ILE A 105 7.94 -5.56 -9.40
CA ILE A 105 7.21 -6.83 -9.34
C ILE A 105 5.69 -6.60 -9.20
N GLY A 106 4.93 -7.69 -9.18
CA GLY A 106 3.47 -7.67 -9.06
C GLY A 106 2.77 -7.43 -10.39
N TYR A 107 1.45 -7.45 -10.36
CA TYR A 107 0.57 -6.96 -11.44
C TYR A 107 -0.38 -5.88 -10.86
N HIS A 108 0.24 -4.88 -10.24
CA HIS A 108 -0.44 -3.92 -9.35
C HIS A 108 -1.32 -2.87 -10.06
N ALA A 109 -1.51 -2.95 -11.37
CA ALA A 109 -2.65 -2.31 -12.01
C ALA A 109 -3.98 -2.89 -11.47
N VAL A 110 -3.95 -4.15 -11.02
CA VAL A 110 -5.12 -4.87 -10.47
C VAL A 110 -5.67 -4.18 -9.22
N PRO A 111 -4.92 -3.94 -8.13
CA PRO A 111 -5.45 -3.24 -6.96
C PRO A 111 -5.95 -1.83 -7.28
N VAL A 112 -5.34 -1.12 -8.23
CA VAL A 112 -5.81 0.21 -8.66
C VAL A 112 -7.19 0.12 -9.33
N ILE A 113 -7.37 -0.81 -10.26
CA ILE A 113 -8.64 -1.06 -10.95
C ILE A 113 -9.71 -1.50 -9.94
N ALA A 114 -9.37 -2.46 -9.08
CA ALA A 114 -10.31 -3.02 -8.10
C ALA A 114 -10.74 -1.98 -7.06
N ASP A 115 -9.80 -1.17 -6.54
CA ASP A 115 -10.09 -0.11 -5.58
C ASP A 115 -11.05 0.93 -6.17
N ALA A 116 -10.78 1.42 -7.38
CA ALA A 116 -11.63 2.37 -8.07
C ALA A 116 -13.05 1.81 -8.29
N TYR A 117 -13.16 0.58 -8.81
CA TYR A 117 -14.45 -0.07 -9.04
C TYR A 117 -15.27 -0.27 -7.76
N LEU A 118 -14.62 -0.74 -6.69
CA LEU A 118 -15.27 -0.97 -5.40
C LEU A 118 -15.74 0.32 -4.74
N LYS A 119 -15.07 1.44 -4.99
CA LYS A 119 -15.46 2.78 -4.58
C LYS A 119 -16.51 3.45 -5.46
N GLY A 120 -16.96 2.79 -6.52
CA GLY A 120 -17.99 3.30 -7.42
C GLY A 120 -17.48 4.26 -8.49
N ILE A 121 -16.17 4.36 -8.70
CA ILE A 121 -15.56 5.03 -9.85
C ILE A 121 -15.63 4.03 -11.01
N GLY A 122 -16.46 4.29 -12.02
CA GLY A 122 -16.82 3.27 -13.00
C GLY A 122 -17.11 3.80 -14.40
N ASP A 123 -16.55 4.96 -14.80
CA ASP A 123 -16.63 5.42 -16.20
C ASP A 123 -15.55 4.75 -17.07
N PHE A 124 -15.47 3.42 -16.94
CA PHE A 124 -14.65 2.54 -17.75
C PHE A 124 -15.34 1.18 -17.93
N ASP A 125 -14.92 0.38 -18.93
CA ASP A 125 -15.45 -0.96 -19.15
C ASP A 125 -14.99 -1.93 -18.06
N ALA A 126 -15.80 -2.12 -17.02
CA ALA A 126 -15.49 -2.96 -15.88
C ALA A 126 -15.34 -4.46 -16.23
N GLU A 127 -16.10 -4.97 -17.22
CA GLU A 127 -15.97 -6.36 -17.69
C GLU A 127 -14.62 -6.55 -18.39
N LYS A 128 -14.25 -5.63 -19.27
CA LYS A 128 -12.95 -5.65 -19.94
C LYS A 128 -11.80 -5.51 -18.94
N ALA A 129 -11.94 -4.62 -17.95
CA ALA A 129 -10.95 -4.42 -16.89
C ALA A 129 -10.74 -5.70 -16.07
N LEU A 130 -11.83 -6.35 -15.61
CA LEU A 130 -11.73 -7.63 -14.89
C LEU A 130 -11.09 -8.73 -15.77
N ASN A 131 -11.48 -8.82 -17.03
CA ASN A 131 -10.89 -9.78 -17.97
C ASN A 131 -9.38 -9.55 -18.17
N ALA A 132 -8.94 -8.29 -18.25
CA ALA A 132 -7.52 -7.92 -18.32
C ALA A 132 -6.77 -8.32 -17.04
N CYS A 133 -7.36 -8.11 -15.87
CA CYS A 133 -6.80 -8.53 -14.57
C CYS A 133 -6.64 -10.06 -14.53
N VAL A 134 -7.69 -10.81 -14.86
CA VAL A 134 -7.68 -12.29 -14.88
C VAL A 134 -6.67 -12.83 -15.90
N ALA A 135 -6.61 -12.26 -17.10
CA ALA A 135 -5.68 -12.68 -18.13
C ALA A 135 -4.22 -12.43 -17.71
N THR A 136 -3.92 -11.26 -17.16
CA THR A 136 -2.58 -10.91 -16.65
C THR A 136 -2.16 -11.87 -15.54
N ALA A 137 -3.03 -12.13 -14.54
CA ALA A 137 -2.76 -13.03 -13.43
C ALA A 137 -2.68 -14.52 -13.82
N ASN A 138 -3.01 -14.86 -15.07
CA ASN A 138 -2.94 -16.23 -15.63
C ASN A 138 -1.90 -16.38 -16.75
N LEU A 139 -1.06 -15.39 -17.00
CA LEU A 139 -0.03 -15.44 -18.04
C LEU A 139 1.17 -16.31 -17.57
N ASP A 140 1.07 -17.62 -17.80
CA ASP A 140 2.00 -18.64 -17.28
C ASP A 140 3.47 -18.40 -17.65
N SER A 141 3.72 -17.82 -18.82
CA SER A 141 5.07 -17.52 -19.30
C SER A 141 5.71 -16.27 -18.69
N TYR A 142 4.98 -15.53 -17.85
CA TYR A 142 5.45 -14.26 -17.32
C TYR A 142 5.83 -14.36 -15.84
N ARG A 143 7.06 -14.01 -15.51
CA ARG A 143 7.61 -13.75 -14.15
C ARG A 143 7.21 -14.77 -13.06
N GLY A 144 7.20 -16.05 -13.43
CA GLY A 144 6.94 -17.16 -12.51
C GLY A 144 5.47 -17.42 -12.19
N ILE A 145 4.51 -16.76 -12.86
CA ILE A 145 3.07 -16.96 -12.63
C ILE A 145 2.65 -18.42 -12.81
N GLY A 146 3.16 -19.12 -13.83
CA GLY A 146 2.87 -20.54 -14.06
C GLY A 146 3.26 -21.41 -12.86
N LEU A 147 4.46 -21.22 -12.33
CA LEU A 147 4.96 -21.91 -11.10
C LEU A 147 4.16 -21.51 -9.86
N TYR A 148 3.84 -20.24 -9.71
CA TYR A 148 3.01 -19.76 -8.62
C TYR A 148 1.62 -20.42 -8.61
N LYS A 149 1.02 -20.62 -9.79
CA LYS A 149 -0.27 -21.31 -9.93
C LYS A 149 -0.18 -22.80 -9.62
N GLU A 150 0.90 -23.44 -10.05
CA GLU A 150 1.12 -24.89 -9.89
C GLU A 150 1.51 -25.25 -8.46
N LEU A 151 2.53 -24.58 -7.90
CA LEU A 151 3.14 -24.91 -6.60
C LEU A 151 2.54 -24.14 -5.44
N GLY A 152 1.83 -23.04 -5.71
CA GLY A 152 1.37 -22.10 -4.68
C GLY A 152 2.46 -21.15 -4.18
N TYR A 153 3.61 -21.08 -4.85
CA TYR A 153 4.70 -20.13 -4.60
C TYR A 153 5.67 -20.15 -5.80
N ILE A 154 6.55 -19.15 -5.88
CA ILE A 154 7.64 -19.11 -6.87
C ILE A 154 8.91 -19.69 -6.23
N PRO A 155 9.48 -20.80 -6.76
CA PRO A 155 10.70 -21.37 -6.21
C PRO A 155 11.93 -20.49 -6.47
N TYR A 156 12.81 -20.35 -5.46
CA TYR A 156 13.99 -19.49 -5.56
C TYR A 156 15.08 -20.03 -6.49
N ASN A 157 15.09 -21.34 -6.76
CA ASN A 157 16.10 -22.02 -7.57
C ASN A 157 15.69 -22.18 -9.04
N VAL A 158 14.55 -21.65 -9.45
CA VAL A 158 14.11 -21.62 -10.85
C VAL A 158 14.26 -20.18 -11.36
N THR A 159 15.12 -20.01 -12.37
CA THR A 159 15.41 -18.70 -12.95
C THR A 159 14.27 -18.24 -13.83
N ASP A 160 13.81 -17.04 -13.63
CA ASP A 160 12.88 -16.35 -14.52
C ASP A 160 13.69 -15.56 -15.55
N HIS A 161 13.30 -15.66 -16.83
CA HIS A 161 14.01 -15.01 -17.93
C HIS A 161 13.88 -13.47 -17.95
N TYR A 162 12.97 -12.90 -17.15
CA TYR A 162 12.61 -11.49 -17.25
C TYR A 162 13.44 -10.55 -16.39
N ASN A 163 14.08 -11.06 -15.33
CA ASN A 163 14.99 -10.24 -14.51
C ASN A 163 16.14 -11.09 -13.96
N ALA A 164 17.31 -10.46 -13.80
CA ALA A 164 18.48 -11.09 -13.20
C ALA A 164 18.27 -11.40 -11.72
N GLU A 165 17.34 -10.69 -11.07
CA GLU A 165 16.98 -10.84 -9.68
C GLU A 165 15.76 -11.75 -9.58
N ASN A 166 15.85 -12.75 -8.74
CA ASN A 166 14.80 -13.77 -8.64
C ASN A 166 13.54 -13.22 -7.97
N TRP A 167 13.66 -12.51 -6.85
CA TRP A 167 12.58 -11.95 -6.01
C TRP A 167 11.42 -12.92 -5.72
N SER A 168 11.72 -14.19 -5.65
CA SER A 168 10.72 -15.28 -5.57
C SER A 168 9.77 -15.15 -4.38
N LEU A 169 10.30 -14.77 -3.20
CA LEU A 169 9.50 -14.55 -2.00
C LEU A 169 8.57 -13.35 -2.21
N SER A 170 9.11 -12.21 -2.61
CA SER A 170 8.34 -10.98 -2.78
C SER A 170 7.26 -11.13 -3.85
N LYS A 171 7.59 -11.69 -5.02
CA LYS A 171 6.60 -11.96 -6.07
C LYS A 171 5.45 -12.84 -5.57
N THR A 172 5.73 -13.87 -4.78
CA THR A 172 4.68 -14.73 -4.23
C THR A 172 3.73 -13.97 -3.31
N LEU A 173 4.25 -13.10 -2.45
CA LEU A 173 3.42 -12.29 -1.53
C LEU A 173 2.60 -11.24 -2.27
N GLU A 174 3.21 -10.52 -3.21
CA GLU A 174 2.54 -9.48 -3.98
C GLU A 174 1.45 -10.07 -4.90
N TYR A 175 1.71 -11.19 -5.57
CA TYR A 175 0.68 -11.89 -6.36
C TYR A 175 -0.49 -12.37 -5.50
N ALA A 176 -0.25 -12.80 -4.26
CA ALA A 176 -1.32 -13.18 -3.35
C ALA A 176 -2.23 -11.99 -3.00
N PHE A 177 -1.67 -10.81 -2.85
CA PHE A 177 -2.45 -9.58 -2.64
C PHE A 177 -3.21 -9.18 -3.91
N ASP A 178 -2.58 -9.19 -5.08
CA ASP A 178 -3.22 -8.87 -6.35
C ASP A 178 -4.39 -9.82 -6.65
N ASP A 179 -4.20 -11.13 -6.37
CA ASP A 179 -5.26 -12.14 -6.50
C ASP A 179 -6.45 -11.85 -5.57
N TYR A 180 -6.20 -11.39 -4.34
CA TYR A 180 -7.27 -10.95 -3.45
C TYR A 180 -8.06 -9.79 -4.05
N CYS A 181 -7.40 -8.84 -4.69
CA CYS A 181 -8.05 -7.70 -5.32
C CYS A 181 -8.93 -8.13 -6.52
N ILE A 182 -8.47 -9.10 -7.33
CA ILE A 182 -9.30 -9.71 -8.39
C ILE A 182 -10.54 -10.36 -7.78
N ALA A 183 -10.38 -11.11 -6.69
CA ALA A 183 -11.49 -11.81 -6.04
C ALA A 183 -12.54 -10.84 -5.51
N GLU A 184 -12.14 -9.75 -4.86
CA GLU A 184 -13.07 -8.72 -4.34
C GLU A 184 -13.85 -8.04 -5.50
N MET A 185 -13.17 -7.66 -6.58
CA MET A 185 -13.81 -7.08 -7.75
C MET A 185 -14.79 -8.07 -8.40
N ALA A 186 -14.36 -9.31 -8.65
CA ALA A 186 -15.18 -10.37 -9.24
C ALA A 186 -16.43 -10.67 -8.40
N LYS A 187 -16.29 -10.76 -7.08
CA LYS A 187 -17.40 -10.93 -6.13
C LYS A 187 -18.41 -9.78 -6.25
N LYS A 188 -17.94 -8.52 -6.28
CA LYS A 188 -18.81 -7.35 -6.45
C LYS A 188 -19.56 -7.36 -7.78
N MET A 189 -18.94 -7.93 -8.83
CA MET A 189 -19.55 -8.11 -10.16
C MET A 189 -20.45 -9.36 -10.26
N GLY A 190 -20.58 -10.17 -9.20
CA GLY A 190 -21.34 -11.42 -9.21
C GLY A 190 -20.68 -12.59 -9.96
N LYS A 191 -19.38 -12.51 -10.22
CA LYS A 191 -18.56 -13.54 -10.90
C LYS A 191 -17.97 -14.51 -9.88
N GLN A 192 -18.82 -15.32 -9.25
CA GLN A 192 -18.45 -16.13 -8.09
C GLN A 192 -17.33 -17.14 -8.37
N ASP A 193 -17.32 -17.81 -9.53
CA ASP A 193 -16.29 -18.81 -9.89
C ASP A 193 -14.89 -18.17 -9.98
N ILE A 194 -14.81 -16.93 -10.51
CA ILE A 194 -13.57 -16.16 -10.55
C ILE A 194 -13.17 -15.79 -9.11
N ALA A 195 -14.12 -15.26 -8.33
CA ALA A 195 -13.85 -14.86 -6.95
C ALA A 195 -13.31 -16.04 -6.12
N ASP A 196 -13.93 -17.21 -6.17
CA ASP A 196 -13.52 -18.39 -5.40
C ASP A 196 -12.10 -18.86 -5.80
N THR A 197 -11.80 -18.84 -7.10
CA THR A 197 -10.49 -19.20 -7.62
C THR A 197 -9.41 -18.30 -7.06
N PHE A 198 -9.63 -16.98 -7.13
CA PHE A 198 -8.63 -16.00 -6.72
C PHE A 198 -8.56 -15.84 -5.20
N TYR A 199 -9.65 -16.01 -4.44
CA TYR A 199 -9.57 -16.13 -2.97
C TYR A 199 -8.74 -17.33 -2.51
N LYS A 200 -8.79 -18.45 -3.23
CA LYS A 200 -7.92 -19.60 -2.92
C LYS A 200 -6.46 -19.25 -3.15
N ARG A 201 -6.14 -18.61 -4.27
CA ARG A 201 -4.77 -18.22 -4.63
C ARG A 201 -4.21 -17.13 -3.70
N SER A 202 -5.05 -16.21 -3.24
CA SER A 202 -4.64 -15.14 -2.31
C SER A 202 -4.07 -15.67 -0.98
N ARG A 203 -4.30 -16.94 -0.66
CA ARG A 203 -3.75 -17.61 0.54
C ARG A 203 -2.38 -18.24 0.31
N ASN A 204 -1.82 -18.15 -0.88
CA ASN A 204 -0.54 -18.76 -1.23
C ASN A 204 0.65 -18.23 -0.41
N TYR A 205 0.55 -17.01 0.16
CA TYR A 205 1.54 -16.47 1.09
C TYR A 205 1.85 -17.43 2.24
N ARG A 206 0.89 -18.26 2.68
CA ARG A 206 1.03 -19.23 3.77
C ARG A 206 2.09 -20.29 3.47
N ASN A 207 2.33 -20.60 2.19
CA ASN A 207 3.32 -21.58 1.77
C ASN A 207 4.76 -21.13 2.03
N LEU A 208 4.98 -19.84 2.22
CA LEU A 208 6.31 -19.29 2.51
C LEU A 208 6.63 -19.19 4.00
N TYR A 209 5.64 -19.33 4.88
CA TYR A 209 5.89 -19.22 6.32
C TYR A 209 6.62 -20.46 6.86
N ASN A 210 7.78 -20.21 7.47
CA ASN A 210 8.53 -21.23 8.19
C ASN A 210 8.33 -21.10 9.70
N PRO A 211 7.63 -22.06 10.35
CA PRO A 211 7.37 -21.98 11.78
C PRO A 211 8.64 -22.11 12.65
N GLU A 212 9.73 -22.68 12.15
CA GLU A 212 10.99 -22.80 12.88
C GLU A 212 11.67 -21.45 13.09
N THR A 213 11.57 -20.57 12.09
CA THR A 213 12.16 -19.21 12.15
C THR A 213 11.13 -18.13 12.43
N SER A 214 9.84 -18.44 12.27
CA SER A 214 8.73 -17.50 12.33
C SER A 214 8.82 -16.37 11.30
N PHE A 215 9.40 -16.66 10.11
CA PHE A 215 9.50 -15.73 8.99
C PHE A 215 8.97 -16.34 7.69
N MET A 216 8.61 -15.46 6.75
CA MET A 216 8.45 -15.85 5.35
C MET A 216 9.85 -16.19 4.80
N GLN A 217 10.00 -17.37 4.18
CA GLN A 217 11.28 -17.84 3.64
C GLN A 217 11.12 -18.33 2.20
N PRO A 218 12.11 -18.10 1.34
CA PRO A 218 12.13 -18.69 0.02
C PRO A 218 12.15 -20.22 0.09
N ARG A 219 11.43 -20.87 -0.85
CA ARG A 219 11.41 -22.33 -1.01
C ARG A 219 11.96 -22.73 -2.38
N ASP A 220 12.57 -23.89 -2.46
CA ASP A 220 13.01 -24.48 -3.74
C ASP A 220 11.85 -25.22 -4.44
N ASP A 221 12.09 -25.71 -5.67
CA ASP A 221 11.13 -26.46 -6.48
C ASP A 221 10.68 -27.81 -5.87
N LYS A 222 11.33 -28.25 -4.81
CA LYS A 222 10.98 -29.45 -4.02
C LYS A 222 10.31 -29.12 -2.70
N GLY A 223 9.96 -27.86 -2.49
CA GLY A 223 9.25 -27.39 -1.30
C GLY A 223 10.12 -27.21 -0.05
N ARG A 224 11.44 -27.25 -0.16
CA ARG A 224 12.36 -27.08 0.98
C ARG A 224 12.68 -25.62 1.17
N PHE A 225 12.68 -25.15 2.41
CA PHE A 225 13.12 -23.80 2.75
C PHE A 225 14.62 -23.61 2.51
N ILE A 226 15.01 -22.39 2.11
CA ILE A 226 16.40 -22.02 1.92
C ILE A 226 17.18 -22.22 3.22
N LYS A 227 18.39 -22.77 3.13
CA LYS A 227 19.26 -22.96 4.30
C LYS A 227 20.00 -21.67 4.65
N GLY A 228 20.28 -21.50 5.95
CA GLY A 228 21.07 -20.36 6.44
C GLY A 228 20.36 -19.00 6.32
N PHE A 229 19.03 -19.01 6.26
CA PHE A 229 18.24 -17.78 6.21
C PHE A 229 18.48 -16.91 7.44
N LYS A 230 18.74 -15.63 7.21
CA LYS A 230 18.75 -14.58 8.22
C LYS A 230 17.77 -13.49 7.79
N ALA A 231 16.92 -13.08 8.71
CA ALA A 231 15.84 -12.16 8.40
C ALA A 231 16.29 -10.73 8.07
N ASP A 232 17.49 -10.35 8.48
CA ASP A 232 18.14 -9.07 8.24
C ASP A 232 19.06 -9.06 7.00
N ASP A 233 19.28 -10.20 6.35
CA ASP A 233 20.07 -10.28 5.11
C ASP A 233 19.26 -9.76 3.91
N TYR A 234 19.89 -8.93 3.08
CA TYR A 234 19.39 -8.54 1.76
C TYR A 234 19.81 -9.58 0.72
N THR A 235 18.84 -10.25 0.12
CA THR A 235 19.09 -11.39 -0.77
C THR A 235 18.38 -11.19 -2.12
N PRO A 236 18.82 -11.85 -3.20
CA PRO A 236 18.15 -11.74 -4.51
C PRO A 236 16.73 -12.34 -4.54
N HIS A 237 16.25 -12.92 -3.44
CA HIS A 237 14.93 -13.52 -3.34
C HIS A 237 13.87 -12.56 -2.80
N ILE A 238 14.31 -11.42 -2.26
CA ILE A 238 13.46 -10.40 -1.66
C ILE A 238 13.71 -9.07 -2.37
N CYS A 239 12.67 -8.48 -2.92
CA CYS A 239 12.75 -7.23 -3.69
C CYS A 239 13.04 -6.06 -2.76
N GLU A 240 14.19 -5.40 -2.96
CA GLU A 240 14.59 -4.16 -2.29
C GLU A 240 14.39 -4.15 -0.77
N SER A 241 14.47 -5.30 -0.12
CA SER A 241 14.12 -5.45 1.28
C SER A 241 14.81 -6.67 1.90
N ASN A 242 14.58 -6.85 3.18
CA ASN A 242 14.95 -8.05 3.89
C ASN A 242 13.71 -8.80 4.45
N GLY A 243 13.95 -9.89 5.15
CA GLY A 243 12.87 -10.73 5.71
C GLY A 243 12.02 -10.01 6.75
N TRP A 244 12.56 -9.03 7.50
CA TRP A 244 11.80 -8.22 8.44
C TRP A 244 10.81 -7.31 7.73
N GLN A 245 11.23 -6.65 6.66
CA GLN A 245 10.43 -5.67 5.93
C GLN A 245 9.33 -6.35 5.13
N TYR A 246 9.64 -7.42 4.40
CA TYR A 246 8.68 -8.10 3.53
C TYR A 246 7.72 -9.06 4.26
N PHE A 247 8.00 -9.44 5.50
CA PHE A 247 7.13 -10.32 6.30
C PHE A 247 5.67 -9.86 6.35
N TRP A 248 5.45 -8.55 6.35
CA TRP A 248 4.16 -7.91 6.56
C TRP A 248 3.34 -7.69 5.27
N SER A 249 3.87 -8.07 4.10
CA SER A 249 3.20 -7.90 2.80
C SER A 249 2.04 -8.90 2.62
N VAL A 250 1.14 -8.92 3.61
CA VAL A 250 -0.08 -9.73 3.69
C VAL A 250 -1.24 -8.84 4.15
N GLN A 251 -1.28 -7.61 3.66
CA GLN A 251 -2.25 -6.59 4.08
C GLN A 251 -3.72 -6.94 3.77
N HIS A 252 -3.97 -7.96 2.97
CA HIS A 252 -5.29 -8.48 2.65
C HIS A 252 -5.83 -9.52 3.64
N ASP A 253 -4.97 -10.14 4.45
CA ASP A 253 -5.35 -11.21 5.39
C ASP A 253 -4.57 -11.09 6.72
N ILE A 254 -4.73 -9.92 7.38
CA ILE A 254 -4.03 -9.65 8.66
C ILE A 254 -4.44 -10.65 9.75
N ASP A 255 -5.71 -11.00 9.85
CA ASP A 255 -6.17 -12.01 10.81
C ASP A 255 -5.53 -13.37 10.51
N GLY A 256 -5.43 -13.75 9.23
CA GLY A 256 -4.73 -14.96 8.81
C GLY A 256 -3.22 -14.94 9.10
N LEU A 257 -2.58 -13.77 9.04
CA LEU A 257 -1.17 -13.61 9.43
C LEU A 257 -1.01 -13.70 10.95
N ILE A 258 -1.92 -13.11 11.72
CA ILE A 258 -1.96 -13.22 13.19
C ILE A 258 -2.09 -14.70 13.61
N ASP A 259 -3.01 -15.44 12.99
CA ASP A 259 -3.17 -16.88 13.26
C ASP A 259 -1.92 -17.68 12.89
N LEU A 260 -1.30 -17.34 11.75
CA LEU A 260 -0.12 -18.03 11.22
C LEU A 260 1.09 -17.92 12.16
N VAL A 261 1.27 -16.76 12.80
CA VAL A 261 2.36 -16.57 13.79
C VAL A 261 2.04 -17.11 15.18
N GLY A 262 0.82 -17.57 15.41
CA GLY A 262 0.39 -18.17 16.68
C GLY A 262 -0.33 -17.22 17.62
N GLY A 263 -1.00 -16.21 17.07
CA GLY A 263 -1.91 -15.33 17.78
C GLY A 263 -1.37 -13.91 18.05
N LYS A 264 -2.25 -13.08 18.60
CA LYS A 264 -2.01 -11.63 18.76
C LYS A 264 -0.77 -11.29 19.59
N ASN A 265 -0.46 -12.05 20.63
CA ASN A 265 0.71 -11.77 21.47
C ASN A 265 2.01 -11.94 20.69
N ARG A 266 2.16 -13.06 19.96
CA ARG A 266 3.34 -13.29 19.11
C ARG A 266 3.44 -12.30 17.96
N PHE A 267 2.30 -11.93 17.40
CA PHE A 267 2.24 -10.89 16.38
C PHE A 267 2.73 -9.54 16.93
N ALA A 268 2.28 -9.16 18.14
CA ALA A 268 2.69 -7.94 18.82
C ALA A 268 4.20 -7.94 19.13
N GLU A 269 4.73 -9.04 19.68
CA GLU A 269 6.16 -9.19 19.96
C GLU A 269 7.00 -9.06 18.69
N LYS A 270 6.58 -9.69 17.59
CA LYS A 270 7.27 -9.62 16.32
C LYS A 270 7.21 -8.21 15.71
N LEU A 271 6.05 -7.56 15.78
CA LEU A 271 5.87 -6.20 15.27
C LEU A 271 6.69 -5.20 16.09
N ASP A 272 6.70 -5.32 17.42
CA ASP A 272 7.54 -4.50 18.30
C ASP A 272 9.03 -4.72 18.04
N SER A 273 9.43 -5.98 17.80
CA SER A 273 10.80 -6.33 17.45
C SER A 273 11.25 -5.67 16.14
N MET A 274 10.39 -5.53 15.14
CA MET A 274 10.72 -4.81 13.90
C MET A 274 11.17 -3.38 14.17
N PHE A 275 10.54 -2.69 15.12
CA PHE A 275 10.87 -1.28 15.43
C PHE A 275 12.00 -1.12 16.43
N THR A 276 12.41 -2.18 17.11
CA THR A 276 13.43 -2.14 18.18
C THR A 276 14.73 -2.90 17.82
N TYR A 277 14.69 -3.83 16.87
CA TYR A 277 15.87 -4.55 16.39
C TYR A 277 16.61 -3.69 15.36
N HIS A 278 17.73 -3.12 15.77
CA HIS A 278 18.55 -2.27 14.90
C HIS A 278 19.55 -3.08 14.10
N PRO A 279 19.86 -2.69 12.85
CA PRO A 279 21.00 -3.21 12.12
C PRO A 279 22.29 -3.03 12.91
N ALA A 280 23.30 -3.88 12.67
CA ALA A 280 24.62 -3.68 13.25
C ALA A 280 25.17 -2.30 12.87
N ALA A 281 25.95 -1.67 13.76
CA ALA A 281 26.44 -0.31 13.55
C ALA A 281 27.35 -0.15 12.33
N ASP A 282 27.96 -1.24 11.89
CA ASP A 282 28.83 -1.36 10.70
C ASP A 282 28.12 -2.05 9.51
N ALA A 283 26.81 -2.27 9.58
CA ALA A 283 26.06 -2.86 8.48
C ALA A 283 26.01 -1.90 7.28
N GLU A 284 26.42 -2.39 6.12
CA GLU A 284 26.20 -1.70 4.85
C GLU A 284 24.74 -1.91 4.40
N LEU A 285 23.94 -0.86 4.50
CA LEU A 285 22.55 -0.89 4.05
C LEU A 285 22.45 -0.52 2.57
N PRO A 286 21.59 -1.19 1.79
CA PRO A 286 21.29 -0.80 0.42
C PRO A 286 20.70 0.61 0.33
N LEU A 287 20.84 1.25 -0.83
CA LEU A 287 20.40 2.65 -1.07
C LEU A 287 18.90 2.88 -0.79
N PHE A 288 18.07 1.87 -0.95
CA PHE A 288 16.63 1.92 -0.67
C PHE A 288 16.28 1.74 0.81
N SER A 289 17.20 1.27 1.66
CA SER A 289 16.97 1.08 3.11
C SER A 289 17.27 2.36 3.88
N THR A 290 16.37 3.31 3.80
CA THR A 290 16.50 4.64 4.40
C THR A 290 15.33 4.95 5.33
N GLY A 291 15.47 6.01 6.16
CA GLY A 291 14.43 6.35 7.14
C GLY A 291 14.18 5.25 8.17
N MET A 292 15.26 4.58 8.61
CA MET A 292 15.18 3.39 9.46
C MET A 292 14.73 3.71 10.89
N ILE A 293 13.75 2.92 11.37
CA ILE A 293 13.35 2.84 12.78
C ILE A 293 13.40 1.34 13.13
N GLY A 294 14.47 0.88 13.75
CA GLY A 294 14.77 -0.55 13.82
C GLY A 294 14.95 -1.15 12.42
N GLN A 295 14.17 -2.17 12.07
CA GLN A 295 14.14 -2.76 10.73
C GLN A 295 13.05 -2.13 9.83
N TYR A 296 12.18 -1.28 10.36
CA TYR A 296 11.24 -0.50 9.57
C TYR A 296 11.99 0.52 8.72
N ALA A 297 11.84 0.44 7.41
CA ALA A 297 12.49 1.32 6.43
C ALA A 297 11.44 2.21 5.78
N HIS A 298 11.21 3.42 6.32
CA HIS A 298 10.18 4.31 5.76
C HIS A 298 10.46 4.73 4.32
N GLY A 299 11.73 4.80 3.94
CA GLY A 299 12.14 5.19 2.59
C GLY A 299 11.85 4.14 1.51
N ASN A 300 11.23 2.99 1.85
CA ASN A 300 10.84 1.97 0.87
C ASN A 300 9.43 1.41 1.18
N GLU A 301 8.67 1.16 0.16
CA GLU A 301 7.22 0.94 0.16
C GLU A 301 6.73 -0.29 0.92
N PRO A 302 7.44 -1.43 0.99
CA PRO A 302 7.00 -2.58 1.79
C PRO A 302 6.75 -2.27 3.25
N SER A 303 7.35 -1.20 3.79
CA SER A 303 7.17 -0.77 5.18
C SER A 303 5.95 0.14 5.41
N HIS A 304 5.42 0.80 4.38
CA HIS A 304 4.47 1.93 4.53
C HIS A 304 3.22 1.61 5.33
N HIS A 305 2.65 0.42 5.22
CA HIS A 305 1.45 0.01 5.95
C HIS A 305 1.74 -0.55 7.34
N VAL A 306 2.99 -0.95 7.62
CA VAL A 306 3.34 -1.77 8.80
C VAL A 306 3.06 -1.06 10.13
N ILE A 307 3.30 0.25 10.22
CA ILE A 307 2.99 1.03 11.43
C ILE A 307 1.52 0.89 11.83
N TYR A 308 0.61 0.82 10.86
CA TYR A 308 -0.83 0.75 11.09
C TYR A 308 -1.31 -0.62 11.56
N LEU A 309 -0.47 -1.67 11.43
CA LEU A 309 -0.81 -3.02 11.88
C LEU A 309 -0.96 -3.16 13.40
N PHE A 310 -0.40 -2.23 14.19
CA PHE A 310 -0.65 -2.19 15.63
C PHE A 310 -2.13 -2.04 15.98
N ASN A 311 -2.93 -1.40 15.11
CA ASN A 311 -4.38 -1.29 15.29
C ASN A 311 -5.08 -2.64 15.32
N SER A 312 -4.63 -3.61 14.49
CA SER A 312 -5.23 -4.95 14.40
C SER A 312 -5.12 -5.77 15.68
N ILE A 313 -4.19 -5.39 16.55
CA ILE A 313 -3.92 -6.06 17.83
C ILE A 313 -4.27 -5.20 19.05
N GLY A 314 -4.86 -4.00 18.83
CA GLY A 314 -5.33 -3.12 19.91
C GLY A 314 -4.29 -2.19 20.51
N PHE A 315 -3.10 -2.05 19.89
CA PHE A 315 -2.04 -1.12 20.35
C PHE A 315 -2.02 0.18 19.54
N ASN A 316 -3.15 0.83 19.44
CA ASN A 316 -3.34 2.06 18.65
C ASN A 316 -2.39 3.19 19.02
N GLU A 317 -2.01 3.29 20.29
CA GLU A 317 -1.05 4.29 20.76
C GLU A 317 0.34 4.09 20.12
N ARG A 318 0.70 2.86 19.76
CA ARG A 318 1.94 2.58 19.01
C ARG A 318 1.84 3.10 17.59
N THR A 319 0.71 2.86 16.90
CA THR A 319 0.43 3.46 15.59
C THR A 319 0.59 4.98 15.67
N GLN A 320 -0.08 5.63 16.63
CA GLN A 320 -0.07 7.09 16.78
C GLN A 320 1.34 7.62 17.03
N TYR A 321 2.11 6.94 17.89
CA TYR A 321 3.48 7.31 18.20
C TYR A 321 4.39 7.25 16.96
N TYR A 322 4.40 6.12 16.25
CA TYR A 322 5.28 5.95 15.09
C TYR A 322 4.85 6.80 13.89
N VAL A 323 3.56 6.98 13.65
CA VAL A 323 3.05 7.88 12.62
C VAL A 323 3.49 9.33 12.91
N ALA A 324 3.33 9.81 14.15
CA ALA A 324 3.79 11.14 14.55
C ALA A 324 5.31 11.27 14.39
N LYS A 325 6.08 10.25 14.81
CA LYS A 325 7.54 10.23 14.69
C LYS A 325 7.97 10.35 13.22
N VAL A 326 7.43 9.53 12.34
CA VAL A 326 7.74 9.56 10.90
C VAL A 326 7.40 10.90 10.28
N MET A 327 6.18 11.42 10.50
CA MET A 327 5.77 12.70 9.93
C MET A 327 6.65 13.88 10.38
N ASN A 328 7.11 13.86 11.63
CA ASN A 328 7.90 14.97 12.18
C ASN A 328 9.39 14.88 11.90
N GLU A 329 9.95 13.68 11.75
CA GLU A 329 11.39 13.48 11.66
C GLU A 329 11.88 13.23 10.22
N LEU A 330 11.03 12.55 9.38
CA LEU A 330 11.45 12.06 8.08
C LEU A 330 10.93 12.90 6.90
N TYR A 331 10.11 13.91 7.16
CA TYR A 331 9.61 14.85 6.15
C TYR A 331 9.97 16.28 6.50
N LYS A 332 10.56 17.01 5.56
CA LYS A 332 11.03 18.37 5.77
C LYS A 332 10.72 19.28 4.59
N ASN A 333 10.59 20.58 4.84
CA ASN A 333 10.40 21.59 3.80
C ASN A 333 11.75 22.06 3.23
N GLU A 334 12.45 21.16 2.56
CA GLU A 334 13.74 21.40 1.91
C GLU A 334 13.89 20.51 0.68
N PRO A 335 14.79 20.79 -0.28
CA PRO A 335 14.98 19.98 -1.49
C PRO A 335 15.20 18.49 -1.20
N ALA A 336 16.01 18.14 -0.20
CA ALA A 336 16.25 16.77 0.28
C ALA A 336 15.29 16.39 1.43
N GLY A 337 14.04 16.83 1.38
CA GLY A 337 13.08 16.71 2.48
C GLY A 337 12.36 15.38 2.60
N LEU A 338 12.74 14.35 1.83
CA LEU A 338 12.30 12.96 1.93
C LEU A 338 13.45 12.07 2.37
N CYS A 339 13.15 11.02 3.10
CA CYS A 339 14.17 10.06 3.54
C CYS A 339 14.50 8.99 2.50
N GLY A 340 13.75 8.91 1.41
CA GLY A 340 13.90 7.96 0.28
C GLY A 340 13.49 8.63 -1.03
N ASN A 341 13.28 7.81 -2.07
CA ASN A 341 12.73 8.27 -3.33
C ASN A 341 11.27 8.71 -3.17
N GLU A 342 10.79 9.56 -4.08
CA GLU A 342 9.37 10.00 -4.08
C GLU A 342 8.43 8.90 -4.60
N ASP A 343 8.93 8.10 -5.54
CA ASP A 343 8.26 6.96 -6.18
C ASP A 343 6.87 7.31 -6.71
N CYS A 344 6.89 8.28 -7.66
CA CYS A 344 5.71 8.72 -8.39
C CYS A 344 4.56 9.21 -7.50
N GLY A 345 4.90 9.83 -6.37
CA GLY A 345 3.91 10.42 -5.45
C GLY A 345 3.52 9.52 -4.28
N GLN A 346 4.01 8.28 -4.21
CA GLN A 346 3.64 7.36 -3.13
C GLN A 346 4.13 7.82 -1.76
N MET A 347 5.39 8.23 -1.64
CA MET A 347 5.95 8.74 -0.39
C MET A 347 5.17 9.94 0.14
N SER A 348 4.80 10.84 -0.77
CA SER A 348 4.01 12.03 -0.45
C SER A 348 2.56 11.70 -0.11
N ALA A 349 1.93 10.78 -0.82
CA ALA A 349 0.56 10.35 -0.53
C ALA A 349 0.45 9.67 0.84
N TRP A 350 1.49 8.91 1.25
CA TRP A 350 1.58 8.40 2.62
C TRP A 350 1.49 9.52 3.66
N TYR A 351 2.27 10.59 3.44
CA TYR A 351 2.26 11.74 4.35
C TYR A 351 0.91 12.46 4.36
N VAL A 352 0.30 12.67 3.18
CA VAL A 352 -1.00 13.35 3.06
C VAL A 352 -2.08 12.59 3.81
N PHE A 353 -2.20 11.28 3.61
CA PHE A 353 -3.15 10.45 4.37
C PHE A 353 -2.85 10.45 5.87
N SER A 354 -1.60 10.24 6.25
CA SER A 354 -1.21 10.21 7.67
C SER A 354 -1.47 11.54 8.36
N ALA A 355 -1.24 12.67 7.67
CA ALA A 355 -1.56 14.00 8.18
C ALA A 355 -3.06 14.25 8.35
N MET A 356 -3.91 13.62 7.52
CA MET A 356 -5.37 13.59 7.73
C MET A 356 -5.78 12.74 8.94
N GLY A 357 -4.89 11.88 9.42
CA GLY A 357 -5.11 11.01 10.59
C GLY A 357 -5.51 9.58 10.29
N PHE A 358 -5.36 9.09 9.05
CA PHE A 358 -5.70 7.72 8.66
C PHE A 358 -4.92 7.27 7.42
N TYR A 359 -4.93 5.95 7.14
CA TYR A 359 -4.17 5.35 6.03
C TYR A 359 -4.85 4.09 5.47
N PRO A 360 -4.87 3.88 4.14
CA PRO A 360 -5.43 2.70 3.50
C PRO A 360 -4.43 1.51 3.55
N VAL A 361 -4.42 0.73 4.63
CA VAL A 361 -3.57 -0.47 4.73
C VAL A 361 -3.86 -1.47 3.60
N ASN A 362 -5.14 -1.71 3.34
CA ASN A 362 -5.64 -2.48 2.20
C ASN A 362 -6.62 -1.61 1.41
N PRO A 363 -6.20 -0.98 0.30
CA PRO A 363 -7.04 -0.05 -0.45
C PRO A 363 -8.41 -0.59 -0.84
N VAL A 364 -8.48 -1.85 -1.30
CA VAL A 364 -9.72 -2.46 -1.77
C VAL A 364 -10.71 -2.83 -0.65
N SER A 365 -10.29 -2.73 0.60
CA SER A 365 -11.18 -2.98 1.76
C SER A 365 -12.18 -1.84 2.02
N GLY A 366 -11.95 -0.67 1.45
CA GLY A 366 -12.69 0.56 1.77
C GLY A 366 -12.53 1.04 3.22
N LYS A 367 -11.52 0.52 3.96
CA LYS A 367 -11.19 0.90 5.34
C LYS A 367 -9.89 1.68 5.37
N TYR A 368 -9.85 2.67 6.24
CA TYR A 368 -8.69 3.54 6.50
C TYR A 368 -8.35 3.48 7.97
N GLU A 369 -7.23 2.86 8.31
CA GLU A 369 -6.78 2.70 9.69
C GLU A 369 -6.43 4.05 10.31
N ILE A 370 -6.94 4.32 11.51
CA ILE A 370 -6.71 5.58 12.22
C ILE A 370 -5.28 5.61 12.75
N GLY A 371 -4.57 6.67 12.42
CA GLY A 371 -3.27 7.03 12.99
C GLY A 371 -3.39 8.22 13.94
N THR A 372 -2.65 9.29 13.69
CA THR A 372 -2.75 10.55 14.43
C THR A 372 -2.81 11.73 13.46
N PRO A 373 -3.79 12.63 13.58
CA PRO A 373 -3.86 13.81 12.70
C PRO A 373 -2.72 14.78 12.99
N LEU A 374 -2.32 15.56 11.98
CA LEU A 374 -1.25 16.54 12.10
C LEU A 374 -1.79 17.96 12.39
N PHE A 375 -3.00 18.26 11.94
CA PHE A 375 -3.59 19.59 12.00
C PHE A 375 -4.84 19.62 12.88
N PRO A 376 -5.16 20.77 13.51
CA PRO A 376 -6.37 20.94 14.30
C PRO A 376 -7.66 20.74 13.52
N GLU A 377 -7.62 21.04 12.23
CA GLU A 377 -8.73 20.86 11.29
C GLU A 377 -8.20 20.54 9.90
N MET A 378 -8.87 19.60 9.24
CA MET A 378 -8.68 19.29 7.83
C MET A 378 -10.03 19.07 7.15
N GLN A 379 -10.15 19.55 5.92
CA GLN A 379 -11.33 19.39 5.10
C GLN A 379 -10.98 18.82 3.74
N LEU A 380 -11.76 17.82 3.31
CA LEU A 380 -11.70 17.25 1.98
C LEU A 380 -13.02 17.59 1.26
N HIS A 381 -12.92 18.47 0.28
CA HIS A 381 -14.05 18.84 -0.58
C HIS A 381 -14.21 17.78 -1.67
N LEU A 382 -15.33 17.07 -1.61
CA LEU A 382 -15.59 15.93 -2.49
C LEU A 382 -16.30 16.37 -3.76
N THR A 383 -16.12 15.65 -4.85
CA THR A 383 -16.77 15.92 -6.15
C THR A 383 -18.28 15.80 -6.11
N ASN A 384 -18.84 15.07 -5.12
CA ASN A 384 -20.29 15.01 -4.89
C ASN A 384 -20.86 16.24 -4.14
N GLY A 385 -20.05 17.30 -3.95
CA GLY A 385 -20.42 18.55 -3.29
C GLY A 385 -20.43 18.50 -1.76
N LYS A 386 -20.10 17.37 -1.14
CA LYS A 386 -19.98 17.25 0.32
C LYS A 386 -18.57 17.57 0.78
N THR A 387 -18.42 17.83 2.07
CA THR A 387 -17.13 18.07 2.71
C THR A 387 -16.94 17.07 3.84
N PHE A 388 -15.93 16.23 3.75
CA PHE A 388 -15.48 15.41 4.85
C PHE A 388 -14.53 16.22 5.73
N THR A 389 -14.72 16.17 7.05
CA THR A 389 -13.97 17.01 7.99
C THR A 389 -13.33 16.14 9.09
N VAL A 390 -12.07 16.42 9.40
CA VAL A 390 -11.38 15.90 10.58
C VAL A 390 -11.10 17.07 11.52
N LEU A 391 -11.52 16.95 12.77
CA LEU A 391 -11.32 17.93 13.84
C LEU A 391 -10.44 17.32 14.94
N ALA A 392 -9.36 17.99 15.27
CA ALA A 392 -8.44 17.60 16.35
C ALA A 392 -7.90 18.87 17.05
N PRO A 393 -8.75 19.67 17.69
CA PRO A 393 -8.41 21.05 18.13
C PRO A 393 -7.22 21.12 19.09
N ASN A 394 -6.92 20.06 19.82
CA ASN A 394 -5.83 20.02 20.80
C ASN A 394 -4.56 19.33 20.30
N VAL A 395 -4.49 18.95 18.99
CA VAL A 395 -3.32 18.28 18.42
C VAL A 395 -2.10 19.22 18.45
N ASN A 396 -0.97 18.70 18.87
CA ASN A 396 0.33 19.37 18.84
C ASN A 396 1.44 18.33 19.07
N LYS A 397 2.71 18.74 19.06
CA LYS A 397 3.87 17.83 19.22
C LYS A 397 3.85 16.97 20.51
N LYS A 398 3.07 17.33 21.53
CA LYS A 398 2.91 16.54 22.76
C LYS A 398 1.60 15.75 22.76
N ASN A 399 0.54 16.35 22.28
CA ASN A 399 -0.80 15.76 22.24
C ASN A 399 -0.97 15.00 20.91
N ILE A 400 -0.32 13.86 20.81
CA ILE A 400 -0.35 12.98 19.64
C ILE A 400 -1.28 11.78 19.82
N TYR A 401 -1.77 11.54 21.04
CA TYR A 401 -2.57 10.37 21.36
C TYR A 401 -4.07 10.71 21.38
N ILE A 402 -4.85 9.91 20.68
CA ILE A 402 -6.32 10.03 20.63
C ILE A 402 -6.88 9.52 21.97
N GLN A 403 -7.64 10.36 22.67
CA GLN A 403 -8.33 10.05 23.91
C GLN A 403 -9.76 9.56 23.69
N SER A 404 -10.44 10.12 22.69
CA SER A 404 -11.76 9.68 22.25
C SER A 404 -11.97 10.06 20.80
N THR A 405 -12.85 9.31 20.11
CA THR A 405 -13.27 9.56 18.74
C THR A 405 -14.77 9.69 18.68
N LYS A 406 -15.26 10.65 17.88
CA LYS A 406 -16.66 10.76 17.48
C LYS A 406 -16.75 10.84 15.97
N VAL A 407 -17.85 10.31 15.42
CA VAL A 407 -18.24 10.48 14.03
C VAL A 407 -19.64 11.08 14.00
N ASN A 408 -19.77 12.26 13.39
CA ASN A 408 -21.02 13.04 13.36
C ASN A 408 -21.60 13.27 14.78
N GLY A 409 -20.73 13.60 15.74
CA GLY A 409 -21.08 13.84 17.14
C GLY A 409 -21.35 12.60 17.99
N HIS A 410 -21.38 11.39 17.43
CA HIS A 410 -21.62 10.15 18.14
C HIS A 410 -20.31 9.43 18.51
N PRO A 411 -20.20 8.85 19.70
CA PRO A 411 -19.02 8.07 20.09
C PRO A 411 -18.70 6.97 19.07
N TYR A 412 -17.41 6.79 18.80
CA TYR A 412 -16.91 5.85 17.79
C TYR A 412 -15.71 5.07 18.35
N ASP A 413 -15.83 3.76 18.39
CA ASP A 413 -14.88 2.85 19.05
C ASP A 413 -14.04 2.01 18.09
N LYS A 414 -14.24 2.18 16.76
CA LYS A 414 -13.44 1.49 15.77
C LYS A 414 -12.10 2.17 15.54
N THR A 415 -11.12 1.37 15.12
CA THR A 415 -9.75 1.83 14.81
C THR A 415 -9.58 2.28 13.37
N TYR A 416 -10.66 2.32 12.60
CA TYR A 416 -10.68 2.73 11.19
C TYR A 416 -11.91 3.56 10.87
N ILE A 417 -11.83 4.35 9.80
CA ILE A 417 -12.97 4.98 9.13
C ILE A 417 -13.22 4.30 7.78
N THR A 418 -14.42 4.45 7.22
CA THR A 418 -14.78 3.82 5.95
C THR A 418 -14.88 4.81 4.81
N HIS A 419 -14.70 4.31 3.58
CA HIS A 419 -14.94 5.07 2.36
C HIS A 419 -16.33 5.72 2.33
N GLU A 420 -17.36 4.99 2.77
CA GLU A 420 -18.73 5.51 2.82
C GLU A 420 -18.85 6.69 3.80
N GLN A 421 -18.18 6.62 4.95
CA GLN A 421 -18.15 7.74 5.90
C GLN A 421 -17.49 8.98 5.28
N ILE A 422 -16.36 8.79 4.57
CA ILE A 422 -15.71 9.89 3.86
C ILE A 422 -16.66 10.47 2.81
N MET A 423 -17.21 9.64 1.93
CA MET A 423 -18.08 10.08 0.82
C MET A 423 -19.43 10.63 1.30
N SER A 424 -19.87 10.29 2.50
CA SER A 424 -21.06 10.89 3.11
C SER A 424 -20.84 12.34 3.57
N GLY A 425 -19.58 12.80 3.63
CA GLY A 425 -19.21 14.11 4.21
C GLY A 425 -19.27 14.08 5.74
N ALA A 426 -18.90 12.97 6.35
CA ALA A 426 -18.90 12.85 7.82
C ALA A 426 -17.87 13.80 8.46
N THR A 427 -18.15 14.19 9.71
CA THR A 427 -17.19 14.85 10.58
C THR A 427 -16.62 13.84 11.56
N VAL A 428 -15.30 13.66 11.55
CA VAL A 428 -14.56 12.86 12.53
C VAL A 428 -13.89 13.80 13.52
N GLU A 429 -14.18 13.62 14.80
CA GLU A 429 -13.65 14.45 15.88
C GLU A 429 -12.73 13.60 16.76
N PHE A 430 -11.49 14.03 16.91
CA PHE A 430 -10.50 13.43 17.81
C PHE A 430 -10.25 14.36 19.00
N GLU A 431 -10.46 13.86 20.20
CA GLU A 431 -9.94 14.48 21.41
C GLU A 431 -8.49 14.02 21.60
N MET A 432 -7.54 14.95 21.57
CA MET A 432 -6.12 14.64 21.64
C MET A 432 -5.55 14.89 23.03
N GLY A 433 -4.56 14.07 23.41
CA GLY A 433 -3.84 14.19 24.67
C GLY A 433 -2.39 13.73 24.60
N SER A 434 -1.64 13.96 25.68
CA SER A 434 -0.21 13.62 25.77
C SER A 434 0.04 12.23 26.38
N THR A 435 -0.98 11.58 26.90
CA THR A 435 -0.86 10.26 27.53
C THR A 435 -1.36 9.17 26.57
N PRO A 436 -0.55 8.12 26.32
CA PRO A 436 -1.00 6.98 25.55
C PRO A 436 -2.30 6.39 26.11
N LYS A 437 -3.24 6.07 25.24
CA LYS A 437 -4.49 5.42 25.59
C LYS A 437 -4.77 4.31 24.58
N THR A 438 -4.86 3.09 25.05
CA THR A 438 -5.29 1.95 24.26
C THR A 438 -6.79 2.07 23.99
N ILE A 439 -7.19 2.11 22.72
CA ILE A 439 -8.58 2.11 22.28
C ILE A 439 -8.86 0.68 21.79
N GLY A 440 -9.58 -0.13 22.56
CA GLY A 440 -9.89 -1.51 22.22
C GLY A 440 -9.77 -2.47 23.39
N VAL A 441 -9.96 -3.75 23.14
CA VAL A 441 -9.92 -4.79 24.18
C VAL A 441 -8.50 -4.90 24.74
N ILE A 442 -8.33 -4.54 26.00
CA ILE A 442 -7.10 -4.80 26.73
C ILE A 442 -6.95 -6.33 26.83
N PHE A 443 -5.93 -6.88 26.16
CA PHE A 443 -5.52 -8.24 26.45
C PHE A 443 -4.91 -8.26 27.82
N GLU A 444 -5.54 -8.95 28.79
CA GLU A 444 -4.94 -9.19 30.08
C GLU A 444 -3.57 -9.86 29.85
N GLU A 445 -2.50 -9.10 30.12
CA GLU A 445 -1.18 -9.67 30.28
C GLU A 445 -1.22 -10.66 31.44
N LYS A 446 -1.28 -11.93 31.13
CA LYS A 446 -0.74 -12.91 32.08
C LYS A 446 0.78 -12.75 32.03
N ARG A 447 1.29 -11.85 32.89
CA ARG A 447 2.73 -11.87 33.21
C ARG A 447 3.07 -13.22 33.81
N PRO A 448 4.19 -13.85 33.37
CA PRO A 448 4.64 -15.12 33.92
C PRO A 448 4.99 -15.02 35.40
#